data_a19f3463c0ce0db0cf4077d4e00397cd
#
_entry.id   a19f3463c0ce0db0cf4077d4e00397cd
#
_cell.length_a   1.000
_cell.length_b   1.000
_cell.length_c   1.000
_cell.angle_alpha   90.00
_cell.angle_beta   90.00
_cell.angle_gamma   90.00
#
_symmetry.space_group_name_H-M   'P 1'
#
loop_
_entity.id
_entity.type
_entity.pdbx_description
1 polymer ?
#
loop_
_entity_poly.entity_id
_entity_poly.type
_entity_poly.pdbx_seq_one_letter_code
_entity_poly.pdbx_strand_id
1 'polypeptide(L)'
;MKLFHIRASESYTAKPEQSQFSSHTHDTYEIFYFISGNAEYSVEGNIYPLSHGDIVILNHMETHHLILKKNTPYTRIGIHFKPTVEFKEEFHAALMSPFQDRPLGCFNHFPVKKFPNNHWQYYLYGMCRTEDPIKKQVYLMALLQELVDFCPQVKQMPTIRFADNILNITHYIDNHLSEPLTLEQICEHFYISKSQINRNFKTNLGTTVGDYILTKRLVMAKTMIQQGQKPSSVYLQCGFNDYSTFFKAYKKKFKHSPKEEKVSTT
;
A
#
# COMPACT_ATOMS: atom_id res chain seq x y z
N MET A 1 9.43 -10.55 23.19
CA MET A 1 9.72 -10.66 21.74
C MET A 1 8.73 -9.80 20.98
N LYS A 2 9.18 -8.88 20.15
CA LYS A 2 8.36 -7.97 19.37
C LYS A 2 8.50 -8.30 17.89
N LEU A 3 7.54 -9.02 17.33
CA LEU A 3 7.61 -9.50 15.93
C LEU A 3 7.19 -8.43 14.91
N PHE A 4 6.28 -7.52 15.33
CA PHE A 4 5.76 -6.44 14.49
C PHE A 4 5.71 -5.12 15.24
N HIS A 5 5.97 -4.03 14.52
CA HIS A 5 5.49 -2.70 14.90
C HIS A 5 4.05 -2.57 14.41
N ILE A 6 3.09 -2.39 15.31
CA ILE A 6 1.66 -2.37 14.98
C ILE A 6 1.06 -1.05 15.42
N ARG A 7 0.30 -0.42 14.51
CA ARG A 7 -0.60 0.69 14.80
C ARG A 7 -2.00 0.30 14.32
N ALA A 8 -2.93 0.16 15.24
CA ALA A 8 -4.33 -0.17 14.98
C ALA A 8 -5.20 1.03 15.33
N SER A 9 -6.15 1.38 14.47
CA SER A 9 -7.09 2.47 14.71
C SER A 9 -8.43 2.21 14.06
N GLU A 10 -9.50 2.47 14.79
CA GLU A 10 -10.84 2.63 14.24
C GLU A 10 -11.09 4.12 13.97
N SER A 11 -11.68 4.44 12.83
CA SER A 11 -11.92 5.81 12.39
C SER A 11 -13.34 5.96 11.88
N TYR A 12 -14.02 7.00 12.36
CA TYR A 12 -15.35 7.42 11.94
C TYR A 12 -15.30 8.83 11.32
N THR A 13 -15.94 9.03 10.18
CA THR A 13 -16.06 10.31 9.51
C THR A 13 -17.53 10.57 9.20
N ALA A 14 -18.13 11.53 9.91
CA ALA A 14 -19.56 11.83 9.79
C ALA A 14 -19.94 12.43 8.43
N LYS A 15 -19.09 13.27 7.87
CA LYS A 15 -19.26 13.94 6.57
C LYS A 15 -17.97 13.76 5.76
N PRO A 16 -17.78 12.59 5.12
CA PRO A 16 -16.58 12.35 4.33
C PRO A 16 -16.60 13.16 3.04
N GLU A 17 -15.46 13.77 2.72
CA GLU A 17 -15.20 14.47 1.46
C GLU A 17 -14.07 13.79 0.70
N GLN A 18 -14.15 13.68 -0.62
CA GLN A 18 -13.13 13.01 -1.43
C GLN A 18 -11.73 13.61 -1.23
N SER A 19 -11.62 14.89 -0.96
CA SER A 19 -10.35 15.60 -0.68
C SER A 19 -9.57 15.03 0.52
N GLN A 20 -10.25 14.39 1.47
CA GLN A 20 -9.66 13.75 2.66
C GLN A 20 -8.98 12.41 2.33
N PHE A 21 -9.29 11.81 1.19
CA PHE A 21 -8.84 10.49 0.78
C PHE A 21 -7.97 10.55 -0.48
N SER A 22 -6.99 11.47 -0.46
CA SER A 22 -6.05 11.61 -1.57
C SER A 22 -5.18 10.36 -1.74
N SER A 23 -4.81 10.10 -2.98
CA SER A 23 -3.90 9.00 -3.32
C SER A 23 -2.58 9.12 -2.58
N HIS A 24 -2.12 8.03 -2.01
CA HIS A 24 -0.87 7.97 -1.24
C HIS A 24 -0.24 6.58 -1.27
N THR A 25 1.01 6.54 -0.86
CA THR A 25 1.82 5.33 -0.66
C THR A 25 2.56 5.51 0.66
N HIS A 26 2.67 4.47 1.44
CA HIS A 26 3.42 4.48 2.70
C HIS A 26 4.39 3.29 2.78
N ASP A 27 5.24 3.29 3.80
CA ASP A 27 6.31 2.30 4.01
C ASP A 27 5.94 1.20 5.01
N THR A 28 4.63 1.00 5.25
CA THR A 28 4.07 -0.06 6.09
C THR A 28 3.18 -0.97 5.26
N TYR A 29 3.01 -2.21 5.69
CA TYR A 29 1.87 -3.00 5.26
C TYR A 29 0.60 -2.46 5.93
N GLU A 30 -0.53 -2.54 5.23
CA GLU A 30 -1.82 -2.14 5.79
C GLU A 30 -2.87 -3.22 5.57
N ILE A 31 -3.69 -3.45 6.59
CA ILE A 31 -4.95 -4.17 6.48
C ILE A 31 -6.05 -3.14 6.73
N PHE A 32 -6.81 -2.88 5.69
CA PHE A 32 -7.96 -2.00 5.72
C PHE A 32 -9.23 -2.85 5.86
N TYR A 33 -10.07 -2.56 6.85
CA TYR A 33 -11.34 -3.23 7.08
C TYR A 33 -12.49 -2.24 6.97
N PHE A 34 -13.41 -2.50 6.06
CA PHE A 34 -14.53 -1.62 5.80
C PHE A 34 -15.71 -1.96 6.70
N ILE A 35 -16.19 -0.98 7.48
CA ILE A 35 -17.31 -1.15 8.41
C ILE A 35 -18.58 -0.57 7.82
N SER A 36 -18.57 0.70 7.37
CA SER A 36 -19.76 1.35 6.83
C SER A 36 -19.42 2.50 5.90
N GLY A 37 -20.38 2.85 5.03
CA GLY A 37 -20.26 3.91 4.05
C GLY A 37 -20.71 3.46 2.66
N ASN A 38 -20.42 4.29 1.66
CA ASN A 38 -20.64 3.96 0.25
C ASN A 38 -19.37 4.35 -0.53
N ALA A 39 -18.49 3.39 -0.71
CA ALA A 39 -17.17 3.63 -1.28
C ALA A 39 -16.64 2.44 -2.07
N GLU A 40 -15.63 2.72 -2.87
CA GLU A 40 -14.73 1.76 -3.51
C GLU A 40 -13.30 2.03 -3.04
N TYR A 41 -12.43 1.07 -3.21
CA TYR A 41 -11.02 1.23 -2.89
C TYR A 41 -10.17 1.04 -4.15
N SER A 42 -9.34 2.03 -4.47
CA SER A 42 -8.40 1.95 -5.59
C SER A 42 -7.03 1.51 -5.08
N VAL A 43 -6.44 0.49 -5.73
CA VAL A 43 -5.07 0.04 -5.47
C VAL A 43 -4.38 -0.14 -6.81
N GLU A 44 -3.33 0.63 -7.08
CA GLU A 44 -2.60 0.63 -8.36
C GLU A 44 -3.52 0.75 -9.59
N GLY A 45 -4.66 1.45 -9.43
CA GLY A 45 -5.66 1.64 -10.48
C GLY A 45 -6.70 0.52 -10.60
N ASN A 46 -6.56 -0.60 -9.90
CA ASN A 46 -7.64 -1.56 -9.73
C ASN A 46 -8.65 -1.05 -8.72
N ILE A 47 -9.93 -1.18 -9.03
CA ILE A 47 -11.01 -0.69 -8.18
C ILE A 47 -11.76 -1.86 -7.57
N TYR A 48 -11.88 -1.84 -6.26
CA TYR A 48 -12.56 -2.84 -5.47
C TYR A 48 -13.80 -2.24 -4.82
N PRO A 49 -15.03 -2.70 -5.21
CA PRO A 49 -16.24 -2.29 -4.52
C PRO A 49 -16.22 -2.82 -3.08
N LEU A 50 -16.59 -1.98 -2.12
CA LEU A 50 -16.55 -2.34 -0.70
C LEU A 50 -17.95 -2.67 -0.18
N SER A 51 -18.02 -3.76 0.58
CA SER A 51 -19.17 -4.17 1.40
C SER A 51 -18.77 -4.25 2.87
N HIS A 52 -19.74 -4.08 3.78
CA HIS A 52 -19.48 -4.26 5.21
C HIS A 52 -18.77 -5.59 5.49
N GLY A 53 -17.65 -5.53 6.20
CA GLY A 53 -16.86 -6.70 6.57
C GLY A 53 -15.74 -7.05 5.59
N ASP A 54 -15.62 -6.36 4.46
CA ASP A 54 -14.54 -6.62 3.51
C ASP A 54 -13.18 -6.16 4.04
N ILE A 55 -12.14 -6.92 3.68
CA ILE A 55 -10.74 -6.54 3.91
C ILE A 55 -10.09 -6.17 2.57
N VAL A 56 -9.27 -5.12 2.59
CA VAL A 56 -8.29 -4.81 1.54
C VAL A 56 -6.90 -4.83 2.17
N ILE A 57 -5.99 -5.61 1.60
CA ILE A 57 -4.60 -5.67 2.03
C ILE A 57 -3.70 -4.85 1.12
N LEU A 58 -2.72 -4.15 1.70
CA LEU A 58 -1.86 -3.23 0.98
C LEU A 58 -0.40 -3.51 1.29
N ASN A 59 0.39 -3.67 0.24
CA ASN A 59 1.84 -3.72 0.33
C ASN A 59 2.39 -2.30 0.52
N HIS A 60 3.56 -2.16 1.14
CA HIS A 60 4.25 -0.89 1.37
C HIS A 60 4.59 -0.09 0.09
N MET A 61 4.52 -0.71 -1.09
CA MET A 61 4.77 -0.06 -2.39
C MET A 61 3.49 0.29 -3.15
N GLU A 62 2.32 -0.11 -2.68
CA GLU A 62 1.07 0.12 -3.42
C GLU A 62 0.51 1.52 -3.21
N THR A 63 0.26 2.20 -4.31
CA THR A 63 -0.45 3.48 -4.33
C THR A 63 -1.95 3.20 -4.24
N HIS A 64 -2.60 3.81 -3.26
CA HIS A 64 -3.99 3.53 -2.98
C HIS A 64 -4.77 4.75 -2.47
N HIS A 65 -6.08 4.70 -2.60
CA HIS A 65 -7.00 5.69 -2.04
C HIS A 65 -8.43 5.18 -2.01
N LEU A 66 -9.25 5.80 -1.16
CA LEU A 66 -10.69 5.57 -1.10
C LEU A 66 -11.40 6.43 -2.15
N ILE A 67 -12.37 5.86 -2.85
CA ILE A 67 -13.26 6.55 -3.78
C ILE A 67 -14.65 6.59 -3.17
N LEU A 68 -15.10 7.77 -2.76
CA LEU A 68 -16.45 7.96 -2.23
C LEU A 68 -17.47 7.93 -3.36
N LYS A 69 -18.52 7.12 -3.22
CA LYS A 69 -19.66 7.10 -4.13
C LYS A 69 -20.79 8.01 -3.65
N LYS A 70 -20.90 8.19 -2.33
CA LYS A 70 -21.85 9.10 -1.67
C LYS A 70 -21.21 9.62 -0.39
N ASN A 71 -21.61 10.83 0.01
CA ASN A 71 -21.16 11.46 1.25
C ASN A 71 -21.97 10.93 2.47
N THR A 72 -22.03 9.61 2.60
CA THR A 72 -22.62 8.94 3.76
C THR A 72 -21.60 8.77 4.87
N PRO A 73 -22.01 8.74 6.15
CA PRO A 73 -21.07 8.46 7.24
C PRO A 73 -20.21 7.22 6.96
N TYR A 74 -18.93 7.31 7.24
CA TYR A 74 -17.93 6.34 6.86
C TYR A 74 -17.15 5.85 8.08
N THR A 75 -17.02 4.53 8.23
CA THR A 75 -16.27 3.90 9.32
C THR A 75 -15.36 2.80 8.79
N ARG A 76 -14.15 2.75 9.31
CA ARG A 76 -13.14 1.75 8.97
C ARG A 76 -12.25 1.41 10.16
N ILE A 77 -11.58 0.25 10.09
CA ILE A 77 -10.36 -0.04 10.86
C ILE A 77 -9.17 -0.06 9.91
N GLY A 78 -8.07 0.58 10.33
CA GLY A 78 -6.78 0.51 9.66
C GLY A 78 -5.74 -0.11 10.58
N ILE A 79 -5.09 -1.18 10.13
CA ILE A 79 -3.96 -1.81 10.81
C ILE A 79 -2.72 -1.60 9.97
N HIS A 80 -1.83 -0.72 10.42
CA HIS A 80 -0.51 -0.52 9.83
C HIS A 80 0.52 -1.33 10.60
N PHE A 81 1.35 -2.08 9.91
CA PHE A 81 2.36 -2.88 10.58
C PHE A 81 3.64 -3.03 9.76
N LYS A 82 4.74 -3.31 10.47
CA LYS A 82 6.03 -3.68 9.90
C LYS A 82 6.59 -4.87 10.65
N PRO A 83 7.08 -5.91 9.95
CA PRO A 83 7.88 -6.95 10.57
C PRO A 83 9.14 -6.35 11.22
N THR A 84 9.56 -6.89 12.34
CA THR A 84 10.87 -6.59 12.96
C THR A 84 11.91 -7.61 12.50
N VAL A 85 13.19 -7.33 12.76
CA VAL A 85 14.29 -8.25 12.47
C VAL A 85 14.24 -9.55 13.29
N GLU A 86 13.53 -9.55 14.40
CA GLU A 86 13.31 -10.74 15.23
C GLU A 86 12.33 -11.73 14.60
N PHE A 87 11.62 -11.30 13.55
CA PHE A 87 10.67 -12.14 12.83
C PHE A 87 11.43 -13.04 11.85
N LYS A 88 11.64 -14.29 12.22
CA LYS A 88 12.44 -15.27 11.44
C LYS A 88 11.96 -15.36 9.99
N GLU A 89 12.90 -15.46 9.07
CA GLU A 89 12.68 -15.43 7.62
C GLU A 89 11.66 -16.47 7.14
N GLU A 90 11.69 -17.67 7.71
CA GLU A 90 10.73 -18.76 7.37
C GLU A 90 9.28 -18.39 7.69
N PHE A 91 9.02 -17.85 8.88
CA PHE A 91 7.68 -17.38 9.26
C PHE A 91 7.29 -16.11 8.51
N HIS A 92 8.27 -15.24 8.23
CA HIS A 92 8.05 -14.03 7.46
C HIS A 92 7.54 -14.36 6.05
N ALA A 93 8.22 -15.23 5.32
CA ALA A 93 7.82 -15.64 3.98
C ALA A 93 6.38 -16.23 3.97
N ALA A 94 6.06 -17.12 4.91
CA ALA A 94 4.74 -17.74 4.98
C ALA A 94 3.62 -16.73 5.26
N LEU A 95 3.75 -15.96 6.36
CA LEU A 95 2.68 -15.03 6.80
C LEU A 95 2.56 -13.77 5.95
N MET A 96 3.63 -13.35 5.26
CA MET A 96 3.61 -12.18 4.40
C MET A 96 3.27 -12.49 2.94
N SER A 97 3.11 -13.77 2.58
CA SER A 97 2.79 -14.20 1.22
C SER A 97 1.55 -13.54 0.60
N PRO A 98 0.44 -13.24 1.34
CA PRO A 98 -0.69 -12.51 0.78
C PRO A 98 -0.33 -11.11 0.28
N PHE A 99 0.69 -10.49 0.87
CA PHE A 99 1.14 -9.14 0.50
C PHE A 99 2.22 -9.16 -0.58
N GLN A 100 3.11 -10.16 -0.57
CA GLN A 100 4.35 -10.19 -1.35
C GLN A 100 4.24 -11.06 -2.61
N ASP A 101 3.54 -12.19 -2.54
CA ASP A 101 3.49 -13.18 -3.62
C ASP A 101 2.35 -12.89 -4.61
N ARG A 102 2.24 -11.64 -5.03
CA ARG A 102 1.26 -11.18 -5.99
C ARG A 102 1.77 -9.93 -6.73
N PRO A 103 1.29 -9.67 -7.96
CA PRO A 103 1.53 -8.40 -8.62
C PRO A 103 0.90 -7.24 -7.84
N LEU A 104 1.53 -6.07 -7.86
CA LEU A 104 0.99 -4.87 -7.23
C LEU A 104 -0.41 -4.54 -7.80
N GLY A 105 -1.32 -4.17 -6.92
CA GLY A 105 -2.70 -3.86 -7.26
C GLY A 105 -3.59 -5.07 -7.54
N CYS A 106 -3.06 -6.30 -7.51
CA CYS A 106 -3.83 -7.52 -7.78
C CYS A 106 -4.08 -8.30 -6.49
N PHE A 107 -5.26 -8.94 -6.41
CA PHE A 107 -5.62 -9.83 -5.29
C PHE A 107 -5.59 -9.15 -3.90
N ASN A 108 -5.85 -7.86 -3.86
CA ASN A 108 -5.86 -7.07 -2.63
C ASN A 108 -7.14 -7.27 -1.79
N HIS A 109 -8.26 -7.65 -2.43
CA HIS A 109 -9.59 -7.62 -1.83
C HIS A 109 -10.03 -9.01 -1.36
N PHE A 110 -10.42 -9.09 -0.10
CA PHE A 110 -10.99 -10.27 0.56
C PHE A 110 -12.46 -9.96 0.89
N PRO A 111 -13.40 -10.27 -0.03
CA PRO A 111 -14.81 -9.99 0.18
C PRO A 111 -15.41 -10.94 1.22
N VAL A 112 -15.93 -10.41 2.32
CA VAL A 112 -16.43 -11.19 3.47
C VAL A 112 -17.42 -12.28 3.08
N LYS A 113 -18.27 -12.02 2.10
CA LYS A 113 -19.29 -12.97 1.60
C LYS A 113 -18.70 -14.27 1.03
N LYS A 114 -17.43 -14.27 0.64
CA LYS A 114 -16.73 -15.47 0.14
C LYS A 114 -16.09 -16.29 1.25
N PHE A 115 -16.00 -15.73 2.45
CA PHE A 115 -15.32 -16.33 3.61
C PHE A 115 -16.24 -16.32 4.83
N PRO A 116 -17.37 -17.09 4.83
CA PRO A 116 -18.39 -17.03 5.90
C PRO A 116 -17.88 -17.45 7.28
N ASN A 117 -16.81 -18.24 7.34
CA ASN A 117 -16.22 -18.74 8.58
C ASN A 117 -14.97 -17.95 9.01
N ASN A 118 -14.83 -16.71 8.55
CA ASN A 118 -13.72 -15.86 8.96
C ASN A 118 -13.88 -15.35 10.39
N HIS A 119 -12.76 -15.05 11.05
CA HIS A 119 -12.72 -14.46 12.40
C HIS A 119 -12.03 -13.09 12.39
N TRP A 120 -11.74 -12.52 11.23
CA TRP A 120 -10.94 -11.29 11.12
C TRP A 120 -11.53 -10.10 11.87
N GLN A 121 -12.86 -9.98 11.96
CA GLN A 121 -13.52 -8.95 12.75
C GLN A 121 -13.11 -9.01 14.23
N TYR A 122 -13.05 -10.22 14.80
CA TYR A 122 -12.62 -10.43 16.17
C TYR A 122 -11.18 -9.96 16.41
N TYR A 123 -10.27 -10.31 15.54
CA TYR A 123 -8.86 -9.91 15.65
C TYR A 123 -8.66 -8.40 15.45
N LEU A 124 -9.35 -7.80 14.48
CA LEU A 124 -9.26 -6.38 14.17
C LEU A 124 -9.74 -5.51 15.32
N TYR A 125 -10.93 -5.80 15.85
CA TYR A 125 -11.43 -5.08 17.04
C TYR A 125 -10.59 -5.38 18.28
N GLY A 126 -10.09 -6.61 18.43
CA GLY A 126 -9.18 -6.98 19.51
C GLY A 126 -7.93 -6.11 19.52
N MET A 127 -7.31 -5.87 18.34
CA MET A 127 -6.14 -4.99 18.22
C MET A 127 -6.45 -3.53 18.53
N CYS A 128 -7.63 -3.03 18.16
CA CYS A 128 -8.04 -1.66 18.44
C CYS A 128 -8.36 -1.41 19.93
N ARG A 129 -8.86 -2.43 20.63
CA ARG A 129 -9.35 -2.30 22.02
C ARG A 129 -8.31 -2.64 23.07
N THR A 130 -7.20 -3.25 22.72
CA THR A 130 -6.14 -3.60 23.68
C THR A 130 -4.96 -2.65 23.58
N GLU A 131 -4.38 -2.28 24.72
CA GLU A 131 -3.07 -1.61 24.78
C GLU A 131 -1.92 -2.60 25.01
N ASP A 132 -2.24 -3.86 25.34
CA ASP A 132 -1.24 -4.91 25.54
C ASP A 132 -0.51 -5.23 24.20
N PRO A 133 0.79 -4.97 24.13
CA PRO A 133 1.55 -5.20 22.90
C PRO A 133 1.65 -6.68 22.51
N ILE A 134 1.61 -7.60 23.47
CA ILE A 134 1.66 -9.05 23.20
C ILE A 134 0.34 -9.49 22.58
N LYS A 135 -0.79 -9.06 23.11
CA LYS A 135 -2.13 -9.37 22.54
C LYS A 135 -2.24 -8.83 21.11
N LYS A 136 -1.74 -7.61 20.83
CA LYS A 136 -1.71 -7.07 19.46
C LYS A 136 -0.92 -7.97 18.52
N GLN A 137 0.23 -8.51 18.94
CA GLN A 137 1.02 -9.46 18.14
C GLN A 137 0.22 -10.73 17.83
N VAL A 138 -0.39 -11.33 18.86
CA VAL A 138 -1.16 -12.58 18.72
C VAL A 138 -2.34 -12.39 17.76
N TYR A 139 -3.12 -11.31 17.91
CA TYR A 139 -4.23 -11.01 17.00
C TYR A 139 -3.77 -10.78 15.56
N LEU A 140 -2.67 -10.05 15.36
CA LEU A 140 -2.14 -9.83 14.03
C LEU A 140 -1.68 -11.14 13.38
N MET A 141 -0.95 -11.98 14.12
CA MET A 141 -0.48 -13.27 13.58
C MET A 141 -1.64 -14.19 13.21
N ALA A 142 -2.69 -14.26 14.03
CA ALA A 142 -3.88 -15.06 13.74
C ALA A 142 -4.62 -14.53 12.50
N LEU A 143 -4.75 -13.22 12.37
CA LEU A 143 -5.34 -12.60 11.18
C LEU A 143 -4.50 -12.86 9.92
N LEU A 144 -3.18 -12.72 10.00
CA LEU A 144 -2.29 -13.01 8.86
C LEU A 144 -2.40 -14.47 8.43
N GLN A 145 -2.50 -15.41 9.38
CA GLN A 145 -2.69 -16.82 9.05
C GLN A 145 -4.01 -17.06 8.31
N GLU A 146 -5.12 -16.47 8.76
CA GLU A 146 -6.39 -16.58 8.02
C GLU A 146 -6.29 -16.00 6.60
N LEU A 147 -5.59 -14.86 6.43
CA LEU A 147 -5.39 -14.30 5.10
C LEU A 147 -4.55 -15.22 4.19
N VAL A 148 -3.55 -15.91 4.75
CA VAL A 148 -2.78 -16.94 4.03
C VAL A 148 -3.69 -18.08 3.58
N ASP A 149 -4.53 -18.59 4.48
CA ASP A 149 -5.43 -19.74 4.21
C ASP A 149 -6.47 -19.37 3.13
N PHE A 150 -6.91 -18.11 3.07
CA PHE A 150 -7.88 -17.65 2.07
C PHE A 150 -7.24 -17.17 0.75
N CYS A 151 -5.95 -16.90 0.73
CA CYS A 151 -5.24 -16.36 -0.45
C CYS A 151 -5.41 -17.18 -1.74
N PRO A 152 -5.38 -18.53 -1.74
CA PRO A 152 -5.61 -19.33 -2.94
C PRO A 152 -6.98 -19.07 -3.58
N GLN A 153 -8.02 -18.87 -2.76
CA GLN A 153 -9.37 -18.58 -3.23
C GLN A 153 -9.46 -17.16 -3.80
N VAL A 154 -8.82 -16.17 -3.17
CA VAL A 154 -8.75 -14.78 -3.67
C VAL A 154 -8.06 -14.73 -5.03
N LYS A 155 -6.98 -15.48 -5.23
CA LYS A 155 -6.25 -15.54 -6.51
C LYS A 155 -7.07 -16.14 -7.67
N GLN A 156 -8.15 -16.86 -7.38
CA GLN A 156 -9.09 -17.41 -8.37
C GLN A 156 -10.25 -16.45 -8.70
N MET A 157 -10.42 -15.36 -7.94
CA MET A 157 -11.48 -14.39 -8.19
C MET A 157 -11.16 -13.54 -9.42
N PRO A 158 -12.19 -13.16 -10.21
CA PRO A 158 -11.97 -12.24 -11.30
C PRO A 158 -11.51 -10.88 -10.74
N THR A 159 -10.38 -10.38 -11.22
CA THR A 159 -9.94 -9.02 -10.92
C THR A 159 -10.77 -8.06 -11.76
N ILE A 160 -11.48 -7.13 -11.13
CA ILE A 160 -12.18 -6.07 -11.85
C ILE A 160 -11.10 -5.06 -12.30
N ARG A 161 -10.64 -5.21 -13.54
CA ARG A 161 -9.64 -4.33 -14.13
C ARG A 161 -10.32 -3.12 -14.73
N PHE A 162 -9.99 -1.94 -14.24
CA PHE A 162 -10.24 -0.71 -14.98
C PHE A 162 -9.01 -0.40 -15.85
N ALA A 163 -9.24 -0.34 -17.17
CA ALA A 163 -8.28 0.00 -18.22
C ALA A 163 -6.94 -0.77 -18.12
N ASP A 164 -6.82 -1.84 -18.89
CA ASP A 164 -5.57 -2.66 -19.04
C ASP A 164 -4.32 -1.78 -19.26
N ASN A 165 -4.47 -0.62 -19.89
CA ASN A 165 -3.40 0.33 -20.14
C ASN A 165 -2.76 0.92 -18.87
N ILE A 166 -3.53 1.23 -17.80
CA ILE A 166 -2.97 1.82 -16.58
C ILE A 166 -2.11 0.80 -15.83
N LEU A 167 -2.58 -0.43 -15.69
CA LEU A 167 -1.80 -1.49 -15.04
C LEU A 167 -0.49 -1.79 -15.79
N ASN A 168 -0.55 -1.86 -17.11
CA ASN A 168 0.64 -2.07 -17.91
C ASN A 168 1.64 -0.92 -17.74
N ILE A 169 1.15 0.33 -17.68
CA ILE A 169 2.00 1.50 -17.48
C ILE A 169 2.59 1.51 -16.06
N THR A 170 1.80 1.22 -15.02
CA THR A 170 2.33 1.17 -13.65
C THR A 170 3.34 0.06 -13.46
N HIS A 171 3.09 -1.14 -14.00
CA HIS A 171 4.06 -2.25 -13.99
C HIS A 171 5.35 -1.89 -14.75
N TYR A 172 5.23 -1.23 -15.89
CA TYR A 172 6.41 -0.76 -16.62
C TYR A 172 7.21 0.23 -15.79
N ILE A 173 6.56 1.22 -15.19
CA ILE A 173 7.20 2.21 -14.31
C ILE A 173 7.89 1.50 -13.12
N ASP A 174 7.20 0.59 -12.44
CA ASP A 174 7.72 -0.09 -11.25
C ASP A 174 8.96 -0.94 -11.57
N ASN A 175 9.03 -1.53 -12.77
CA ASN A 175 10.19 -2.30 -13.23
C ASN A 175 11.37 -1.44 -13.67
N HIS A 176 11.15 -0.14 -13.97
CA HIS A 176 12.18 0.78 -14.48
C HIS A 176 12.48 1.95 -13.54
N LEU A 177 12.09 1.86 -12.25
CA LEU A 177 12.26 2.96 -11.28
C LEU A 177 13.72 3.39 -11.09
N SER A 178 14.66 2.46 -11.22
CA SER A 178 16.10 2.70 -11.06
C SER A 178 16.73 3.36 -12.29
N GLU A 179 16.03 3.40 -13.42
CA GLU A 179 16.54 3.89 -14.69
C GLU A 179 16.14 5.36 -14.93
N PRO A 180 16.81 6.05 -15.85
CA PRO A 180 16.33 7.33 -16.36
C PRO A 180 14.95 7.14 -17.03
N LEU A 181 13.89 7.44 -16.32
CA LEU A 181 12.52 7.26 -16.76
C LEU A 181 11.84 8.62 -16.93
N THR A 182 11.60 9.00 -18.20
CA THR A 182 10.91 10.25 -18.52
C THR A 182 9.48 10.01 -18.99
N LEU A 183 8.63 11.04 -18.85
CA LEU A 183 7.26 10.99 -19.34
C LEU A 183 7.22 10.75 -20.86
N GLU A 184 8.19 11.30 -21.60
CA GLU A 184 8.37 11.14 -23.05
C GLU A 184 8.56 9.66 -23.40
N GLN A 185 9.51 8.99 -22.75
CA GLN A 185 9.81 7.57 -22.98
C GLN A 185 8.59 6.68 -22.71
N ILE A 186 7.85 6.96 -21.64
CA ILE A 186 6.61 6.22 -21.32
C ILE A 186 5.56 6.46 -22.41
N CYS A 187 5.38 7.71 -22.84
CA CYS A 187 4.44 8.06 -23.91
C CYS A 187 4.77 7.37 -25.23
N GLU A 188 6.04 7.31 -25.61
CA GLU A 188 6.52 6.62 -26.81
C GLU A 188 6.30 5.10 -26.69
N HIS A 189 6.67 4.51 -25.55
CA HIS A 189 6.53 3.06 -25.33
C HIS A 189 5.07 2.58 -25.42
N PHE A 190 4.12 3.38 -24.89
CA PHE A 190 2.69 3.01 -24.87
C PHE A 190 1.86 3.66 -25.97
N TYR A 191 2.48 4.41 -26.88
CA TYR A 191 1.79 5.14 -27.96
C TYR A 191 0.65 6.03 -27.44
N ILE A 192 0.88 6.76 -26.35
CA ILE A 192 -0.11 7.60 -25.66
C ILE A 192 0.40 9.04 -25.53
N SER A 193 -0.48 10.03 -25.67
CA SER A 193 -0.10 11.43 -25.47
C SER A 193 0.12 11.79 -23.99
N LYS A 194 1.00 12.81 -23.73
CA LYS A 194 1.26 13.31 -22.36
C LYS A 194 -0.02 13.77 -21.63
N SER A 195 -0.95 14.37 -22.36
CA SER A 195 -2.22 14.82 -21.78
C SER A 195 -3.13 13.65 -21.41
N GLN A 196 -3.18 12.64 -22.26
CA GLN A 196 -4.01 11.46 -22.03
C GLN A 196 -3.48 10.59 -20.87
N ILE A 197 -2.14 10.33 -20.82
CA ILE A 197 -1.57 9.55 -19.72
C ILE A 197 -1.75 10.24 -18.37
N ASN A 198 -1.51 11.57 -18.27
CA ASN A 198 -1.73 12.29 -17.01
C ASN A 198 -3.20 12.35 -16.61
N ARG A 199 -4.13 12.48 -17.58
CA ARG A 199 -5.56 12.39 -17.30
C ARG A 199 -5.94 11.01 -16.76
N ASN A 200 -5.43 9.94 -17.39
CA ASN A 200 -5.67 8.57 -16.95
C ASN A 200 -5.13 8.32 -15.54
N PHE A 201 -3.90 8.79 -15.25
CA PHE A 201 -3.30 8.69 -13.91
C PHE A 201 -4.12 9.47 -12.89
N LYS A 202 -4.55 10.69 -13.19
CA LYS A 202 -5.40 11.47 -12.28
C LYS A 202 -6.75 10.81 -12.01
N THR A 203 -7.37 10.26 -13.05
CA THR A 203 -8.69 9.61 -12.92
C THR A 203 -8.63 8.31 -12.12
N ASN A 204 -7.61 7.46 -12.37
CA ASN A 204 -7.55 6.10 -11.81
C ASN A 204 -6.69 6.02 -10.55
N LEU A 205 -5.61 6.82 -10.46
CA LEU A 205 -4.64 6.78 -9.37
C LEU A 205 -4.67 8.05 -8.50
N GLY A 206 -5.43 9.07 -8.87
CA GLY A 206 -5.51 10.33 -8.13
C GLY A 206 -4.22 11.17 -8.16
N THR A 207 -3.25 10.85 -9.01
CA THR A 207 -1.93 11.48 -9.07
C THR A 207 -1.47 11.73 -10.51
N THR A 208 -0.36 12.46 -10.71
CA THR A 208 0.29 12.56 -12.02
C THR A 208 1.32 11.45 -12.19
N VAL A 209 1.73 11.16 -13.45
CA VAL A 209 2.81 10.18 -13.72
C VAL A 209 4.10 10.55 -13.00
N GLY A 210 4.49 11.83 -13.04
CA GLY A 210 5.71 12.30 -12.38
C GLY A 210 5.67 12.17 -10.85
N ASP A 211 4.53 12.50 -10.23
CA ASP A 211 4.36 12.34 -8.78
C ASP A 211 4.29 10.87 -8.37
N TYR A 212 3.72 10.01 -9.22
CA TYR A 212 3.72 8.56 -9.02
C TYR A 212 5.15 8.01 -9.00
N ILE A 213 5.95 8.28 -10.05
CA ILE A 213 7.36 7.85 -10.15
C ILE A 213 8.17 8.38 -8.96
N LEU A 214 8.05 9.69 -8.64
CA LEU A 214 8.75 10.30 -7.52
C LEU A 214 8.40 9.61 -6.20
N THR A 215 7.12 9.36 -5.96
CA THR A 215 6.65 8.70 -4.74
C THR A 215 7.20 7.30 -4.60
N LYS A 216 7.14 6.49 -5.67
CA LYS A 216 7.68 5.11 -5.69
C LYS A 216 9.19 5.10 -5.41
N ARG A 217 9.97 5.96 -6.08
CA ARG A 217 11.41 6.12 -5.85
C ARG A 217 11.74 6.48 -4.39
N LEU A 218 10.97 7.38 -3.80
CA LEU A 218 11.18 7.80 -2.40
C LEU A 218 10.85 6.70 -1.41
N VAL A 219 9.78 5.93 -1.63
CA VAL A 219 9.43 4.78 -0.77
C VAL A 219 10.49 3.68 -0.89
N MET A 220 10.93 3.37 -2.11
CA MET A 220 12.03 2.42 -2.36
C MET A 220 13.30 2.86 -1.63
N ALA A 221 13.69 4.14 -1.75
CA ALA A 221 14.85 4.68 -1.06
C ALA A 221 14.72 4.56 0.47
N LYS A 222 13.56 4.87 1.03
CA LYS A 222 13.30 4.75 2.46
C LYS A 222 13.49 3.31 2.94
N THR A 223 12.94 2.34 2.22
CA THR A 223 13.10 0.91 2.54
C THR A 223 14.58 0.50 2.54
N MET A 224 15.35 0.89 1.52
CA MET A 224 16.79 0.57 1.43
C MET A 224 17.59 1.22 2.57
N ILE A 225 17.28 2.45 2.95
CA ILE A 225 17.93 3.12 4.10
C ILE A 225 17.59 2.42 5.41
N GLN A 226 16.34 2.00 5.59
CA GLN A 226 15.92 1.24 6.78
C GLN A 226 16.60 -0.12 6.88
N GLN A 227 17.01 -0.70 5.75
CA GLN A 227 17.86 -1.91 5.66
C GLN A 227 19.35 -1.62 5.88
N GLY A 228 19.72 -0.41 6.28
CA GLY A 228 21.10 -0.04 6.63
C GLY A 228 21.95 0.51 5.47
N GLN A 229 21.37 0.69 4.27
CA GLN A 229 22.12 1.26 3.16
C GLN A 229 22.31 2.78 3.34
N LYS A 230 23.48 3.28 2.88
CA LYS A 230 23.82 4.70 3.04
C LYS A 230 22.98 5.58 2.07
N PRO A 231 22.37 6.66 2.55
CA PRO A 231 21.61 7.56 1.67
C PRO A 231 22.39 8.11 0.47
N SER A 232 23.73 8.24 0.62
CA SER A 232 24.63 8.70 -0.45
C SER A 232 24.83 7.72 -1.61
N SER A 233 24.42 6.46 -1.46
CA SER A 233 24.41 5.46 -2.54
C SER A 233 23.00 5.14 -3.02
N VAL A 234 22.03 5.19 -2.10
CA VAL A 234 20.64 4.81 -2.37
C VAL A 234 19.98 5.71 -3.43
N TYR A 235 20.27 7.02 -3.43
CA TYR A 235 19.60 7.93 -4.35
C TYR A 235 19.84 7.55 -5.83
N LEU A 236 21.05 7.13 -6.19
CA LEU A 236 21.36 6.67 -7.56
C LEU A 236 20.60 5.39 -7.90
N GLN A 237 20.57 4.42 -6.97
CA GLN A 237 19.88 3.15 -7.16
C GLN A 237 18.36 3.33 -7.31
N CYS A 238 17.82 4.45 -6.79
CA CYS A 238 16.41 4.80 -6.91
C CYS A 238 16.13 5.76 -8.08
N GLY A 239 17.05 5.91 -9.02
CA GLY A 239 16.87 6.67 -10.26
C GLY A 239 16.88 8.21 -10.09
N PHE A 240 17.47 8.74 -9.00
CA PHE A 240 17.70 10.19 -8.87
C PHE A 240 19.05 10.56 -9.49
N ASN A 241 19.07 11.64 -10.26
CA ASN A 241 20.28 12.12 -10.92
C ASN A 241 21.25 12.83 -9.98
N ASP A 242 20.73 13.46 -8.89
CA ASP A 242 21.55 14.18 -7.92
C ASP A 242 20.99 14.05 -6.49
N TYR A 243 21.91 14.12 -5.52
CA TYR A 243 21.58 13.98 -4.10
C TYR A 243 20.72 15.13 -3.56
N SER A 244 20.88 16.35 -4.08
CA SER A 244 20.15 17.52 -3.58
C SER A 244 18.66 17.43 -3.90
N THR A 245 18.32 17.01 -5.12
CA THR A 245 16.94 16.75 -5.55
C THR A 245 16.31 15.64 -4.73
N PHE A 246 17.03 14.52 -4.55
CA PHE A 246 16.60 13.42 -3.68
C PHE A 246 16.35 13.91 -2.24
N PHE A 247 17.33 14.61 -1.64
CA PHE A 247 17.24 15.07 -0.25
C PHE A 247 16.02 15.98 -0.02
N LYS A 248 15.81 16.95 -0.92
CA LYS A 248 14.67 17.90 -0.84
C LYS A 248 13.33 17.15 -0.94
N ALA A 249 13.21 16.26 -1.91
CA ALA A 249 12.01 15.46 -2.13
C ALA A 249 11.72 14.52 -0.96
N TYR A 250 12.75 13.85 -0.43
CA TYR A 250 12.67 12.96 0.72
C TYR A 250 12.18 13.72 1.98
N LYS A 251 12.83 14.84 2.31
CA LYS A 251 12.46 15.69 3.46
C LYS A 251 11.04 16.25 3.31
N LYS A 252 10.64 16.65 2.10
CA LYS A 252 9.26 17.11 1.82
C LYS A 252 8.23 16.00 2.08
N LYS A 253 8.52 14.78 1.66
CA LYS A 253 7.61 13.62 1.78
C LYS A 253 7.54 13.10 3.22
N PHE A 254 8.68 12.83 3.84
CA PHE A 254 8.76 12.12 5.13
C PHE A 254 8.94 13.04 6.34
N LYS A 255 9.12 14.36 6.14
CA LYS A 255 9.27 15.40 7.17
C LYS A 255 10.55 15.32 7.98
N HIS A 256 11.49 14.45 7.63
CA HIS A 256 12.84 14.31 8.19
C HIS A 256 13.84 14.02 7.07
N SER A 257 15.13 14.14 7.36
CA SER A 257 16.17 13.88 6.35
C SER A 257 16.43 12.38 6.17
N PRO A 258 17.01 11.95 5.02
CA PRO A 258 17.39 10.55 4.81
C PRO A 258 18.39 10.02 5.85
N LYS A 259 19.22 10.89 6.47
CA LYS A 259 20.18 10.51 7.52
C LYS A 259 19.52 10.26 8.87
N GLU A 260 18.37 10.89 9.10
CA GLU A 260 17.58 10.71 10.34
C GLU A 260 16.64 9.50 10.26
N GLU A 261 16.59 8.83 9.11
CA GLU A 261 15.81 7.60 9.00
C GLU A 261 16.36 6.54 9.96
N LYS A 262 15.47 5.98 10.79
CA LYS A 262 15.86 4.93 11.72
C LYS A 262 16.16 3.67 10.92
N VAL A 263 17.40 3.21 10.99
CA VAL A 263 17.76 1.88 10.54
C VAL A 263 16.98 0.88 11.39
N SER A 264 16.35 -0.10 10.77
CA SER A 264 15.79 -1.22 11.49
C SER A 264 16.97 -1.96 12.09
N THR A 265 17.32 -1.63 13.34
CA THR A 265 18.48 -2.22 14.05
C THR A 265 18.28 -3.72 14.07
N THR A 266 19.24 -4.41 13.50
CA THR A 266 19.47 -5.86 13.58
C THR A 266 19.41 -6.38 15.02
#